data_8024ca8a872c58d8820e9ba9c63b268b
#
_entry.id   8024ca8a872c58d8820e9ba9c63b268b
#
_cell.length_a   1.000
_cell.length_b   1.000
_cell.length_c   1.000
_cell.angle_alpha   90.00
_cell.angle_beta   90.00
_cell.angle_gamma   90.00
#
_symmetry.space_group_name_H-M   'P 1'
#
loop_
_entity.id
_entity.type
_entity.pdbx_description
1 polymer ?
#
loop_
_entity_poly.entity_id
_entity_poly.type
_entity_poly.pdbx_seq_one_letter_code
_entity_poly.pdbx_strand_id
1 'polypeptide(L)'
;MKKTNHFYRFCALALSCLLLISLLPVTQVLAEGDGAIHIKSAEDLQELAHSCTLDSWSRGKTVVLDNDIELTDDDELPIPTFGGTFNGNGHTIRGLSITQSVSPAGLFGVLQKDAVIKNLNVEGTVTPSGDSENIGGIVGENHGTIESCTFNGSVSGK
;
A
#
# COMPACT_ATOMS: atom_id res chain seq x y z
N MET A 1 -31.96 43.87 -52.34
CA MET A 1 -32.06 42.52 -51.71
C MET A 1 -30.66 41.94 -51.52
N LYS A 2 -30.05 42.07 -50.36
CA LYS A 2 -28.79 41.41 -49.96
C LYS A 2 -28.90 41.00 -48.53
N LYS A 3 -29.40 39.77 -48.30
CA LYS A 3 -29.37 39.06 -47.02
C LYS A 3 -28.55 37.80 -47.22
N THR A 4 -27.28 37.86 -46.97
CA THR A 4 -26.45 36.65 -46.68
C THR A 4 -25.08 37.16 -46.31
N ASN A 5 -24.69 37.19 -45.05
CA ASN A 5 -23.27 37.14 -44.67
C ASN A 5 -23.05 37.17 -43.14
N HIS A 6 -24.14 37.09 -42.31
CA HIS A 6 -23.93 37.01 -40.88
C HIS A 6 -23.71 35.57 -40.35
N PHE A 7 -24.11 34.55 -41.10
CA PHE A 7 -23.99 33.15 -40.62
C PHE A 7 -22.56 32.62 -40.67
N TYR A 8 -21.77 33.02 -41.65
CA TYR A 8 -20.38 32.57 -41.79
C TYR A 8 -19.39 33.25 -40.85
N ARG A 9 -19.72 34.43 -40.32
CA ARG A 9 -18.85 35.15 -39.38
C ARG A 9 -18.89 34.53 -37.95
N PHE A 10 -20.01 33.91 -37.56
CA PHE A 10 -20.12 33.23 -36.29
C PHE A 10 -19.44 31.85 -36.29
N CYS A 11 -19.45 31.13 -37.39
CA CYS A 11 -18.77 29.85 -37.51
C CYS A 11 -17.23 29.99 -37.53
N ALA A 12 -16.70 31.06 -38.10
CA ALA A 12 -15.25 31.29 -38.15
C ALA A 12 -14.64 31.62 -36.75
N LEU A 13 -15.40 32.30 -35.88
CA LEU A 13 -14.97 32.60 -34.51
C LEU A 13 -15.07 31.43 -33.57
N ALA A 14 -16.02 30.50 -33.81
CA ALA A 14 -16.14 29.27 -32.99
C ALA A 14 -15.04 28.25 -33.32
N LEU A 15 -14.58 28.18 -34.57
CA LEU A 15 -13.50 27.26 -34.96
C LEU A 15 -12.11 27.75 -34.49
N SER A 16 -11.93 29.09 -34.35
CA SER A 16 -10.68 29.66 -33.84
C SER A 16 -10.48 29.46 -32.34
N CYS A 17 -11.56 29.35 -31.54
CA CYS A 17 -11.46 29.06 -30.13
C CYS A 17 -11.14 27.57 -29.82
N LEU A 18 -11.49 26.64 -30.73
CA LEU A 18 -11.19 25.21 -30.50
C LEU A 18 -9.72 24.85 -30.81
N LEU A 19 -9.01 25.68 -31.56
CA LEU A 19 -7.60 25.46 -31.93
C LEU A 19 -6.60 26.04 -30.93
N LEU A 20 -7.08 26.85 -29.98
CA LEU A 20 -6.20 27.44 -28.94
C LEU A 20 -6.09 26.61 -27.65
N ILE A 21 -6.90 25.54 -27.52
CA ILE A 21 -6.85 24.66 -26.36
C ILE A 21 -5.79 23.55 -26.53
N SER A 22 -5.27 23.34 -27.73
CA SER A 22 -4.30 22.26 -28.01
C SER A 22 -2.82 22.69 -27.90
N LEU A 23 -2.52 23.91 -27.44
CA LEU A 23 -1.15 24.42 -27.32
C LEU A 23 -0.75 24.77 -25.88
N LEU A 24 -1.48 24.29 -24.88
CA LEU A 24 -0.89 24.21 -23.56
C LEU A 24 0.07 23.03 -23.57
N PRO A 25 1.37 23.25 -23.34
CA PRO A 25 2.23 22.12 -23.06
C PRO A 25 1.63 21.46 -21.82
N VAL A 26 1.08 20.26 -21.99
CA VAL A 26 0.90 19.33 -20.90
C VAL A 26 2.33 18.99 -20.50
N THR A 27 2.94 19.86 -19.71
CA THR A 27 3.99 19.45 -18.81
C THR A 27 3.26 18.59 -17.78
N GLN A 28 3.01 17.33 -18.14
CA GLN A 28 2.99 16.31 -17.14
C GLN A 28 4.37 16.41 -16.49
N VAL A 29 4.41 17.12 -15.37
CA VAL A 29 5.40 16.83 -14.35
C VAL A 29 5.06 15.40 -13.98
N LEU A 30 5.69 14.45 -14.69
CA LEU A 30 5.97 13.16 -14.13
C LEU A 30 6.82 13.52 -12.90
N ALA A 31 6.18 13.62 -11.74
CA ALA A 31 6.88 13.38 -10.52
C ALA A 31 7.51 12.01 -10.77
N GLU A 32 8.82 11.98 -11.01
CA GLU A 32 9.59 10.75 -10.88
C GLU A 32 9.36 10.37 -9.42
N GLY A 33 8.36 9.50 -9.22
CA GLY A 33 8.18 8.86 -7.93
C GLY A 33 9.49 8.14 -7.66
N ASP A 34 9.91 8.10 -6.42
CA ASP A 34 11.11 7.38 -5.95
C ASP A 34 11.06 5.88 -6.28
N GLY A 35 10.09 5.43 -7.05
CA GLY A 35 9.84 4.04 -7.40
C GLY A 35 9.28 3.21 -6.23
N ALA A 36 8.99 3.84 -5.10
CA ALA A 36 8.39 3.20 -3.95
C ALA A 36 6.86 3.09 -4.10
N ILE A 37 6.30 2.08 -3.45
CA ILE A 37 4.86 1.93 -3.26
C ILE A 37 4.50 2.64 -1.96
N HIS A 38 3.61 3.61 -2.04
CA HIS A 38 3.20 4.43 -0.90
C HIS A 38 1.89 3.93 -0.31
N ILE A 39 1.90 3.59 0.98
CA ILE A 39 0.75 3.15 1.76
C ILE A 39 0.24 4.35 2.58
N LYS A 40 -0.99 4.76 2.34
CA LYS A 40 -1.61 5.94 2.97
C LYS A 40 -2.87 5.61 3.75
N SER A 41 -3.43 4.43 3.53
CA SER A 41 -4.70 3.98 4.11
C SER A 41 -4.69 2.48 4.39
N ALA A 42 -5.70 2.00 5.12
CA ALA A 42 -5.91 0.56 5.35
C ALA A 42 -6.18 -0.19 4.04
N GLU A 43 -6.89 0.44 3.10
CA GLU A 43 -7.16 -0.14 1.78
C GLU A 43 -5.88 -0.37 0.99
N ASP A 44 -4.91 0.57 1.02
CA ASP A 44 -3.61 0.39 0.36
C ASP A 44 -2.84 -0.79 0.97
N LEU A 45 -2.96 -0.97 2.30
CA LEU A 45 -2.32 -2.10 3.00
C LEU A 45 -2.97 -3.44 2.64
N GLN A 46 -4.29 -3.47 2.47
CA GLN A 46 -5.02 -4.65 1.99
C GLN A 46 -4.64 -4.98 0.53
N GLU A 47 -4.52 -3.97 -0.33
CA GLU A 47 -4.07 -4.18 -1.72
C GLU A 47 -2.65 -4.74 -1.77
N LEU A 48 -1.77 -4.27 -0.86
CA LEU A 48 -0.45 -4.87 -0.67
C LEU A 48 -0.57 -6.34 -0.24
N ALA A 49 -1.41 -6.65 0.75
CA ALA A 49 -1.62 -8.02 1.23
C ALA A 49 -2.12 -8.94 0.11
N HIS A 50 -3.10 -8.47 -0.68
CA HIS A 50 -3.61 -9.21 -1.83
C HIS A 50 -2.52 -9.45 -2.89
N SER A 51 -1.73 -8.45 -3.22
CA SER A 51 -0.63 -8.56 -4.18
C SER A 51 0.44 -9.53 -3.70
N CYS A 52 0.70 -9.57 -2.40
CA CYS A 52 1.68 -10.46 -1.74
C CYS A 52 1.22 -11.92 -1.60
N THR A 53 0.05 -12.31 -2.14
CA THR A 53 -0.31 -13.71 -2.33
C THR A 53 0.61 -14.41 -3.35
N LEU A 54 1.26 -13.63 -4.22
CA LEU A 54 2.31 -14.11 -5.13
C LEU A 54 3.69 -13.92 -4.49
N ASP A 55 4.38 -14.99 -4.18
CA ASP A 55 5.68 -15.01 -3.49
C ASP A 55 6.75 -14.10 -4.08
N SER A 56 6.71 -13.84 -5.37
CA SER A 56 7.72 -13.06 -6.08
C SER A 56 7.33 -11.59 -6.24
N TRP A 57 6.06 -11.24 -5.99
CA TRP A 57 5.55 -9.92 -6.35
C TRP A 57 6.28 -8.77 -5.65
N SER A 58 6.56 -8.90 -4.36
CA SER A 58 7.20 -7.86 -3.55
C SER A 58 8.72 -7.81 -3.65
N ARG A 59 9.36 -8.82 -4.28
CA ARG A 59 10.81 -8.88 -4.38
C ARG A 59 11.40 -7.68 -5.10
N GLY A 60 12.40 -7.06 -4.47
CA GLY A 60 13.07 -5.89 -5.00
C GLY A 60 12.25 -4.60 -4.99
N LYS A 61 11.03 -4.63 -4.45
CA LYS A 61 10.20 -3.44 -4.29
C LYS A 61 10.46 -2.77 -2.96
N THR A 62 10.28 -1.46 -2.94
CA THR A 62 10.24 -0.66 -1.71
C THR A 62 8.81 -0.21 -1.45
N VAL A 63 8.35 -0.43 -0.24
CA VAL A 63 7.06 0.02 0.26
C VAL A 63 7.31 1.00 1.41
N VAL A 64 6.62 2.12 1.41
CA VAL A 64 6.78 3.18 2.41
C VAL A 64 5.43 3.54 3.01
N LEU A 65 5.36 3.58 4.33
CA LEU A 65 4.20 4.12 5.04
C LEU A 65 4.29 5.65 5.04
N ASP A 66 3.25 6.31 4.54
CA ASP A 66 3.18 7.79 4.50
C ASP A 66 2.39 8.37 5.68
N ASN A 67 1.55 7.56 6.31
CA ASN A 67 0.70 7.95 7.44
C ASN A 67 0.62 6.83 8.48
N ASP A 68 0.15 7.17 9.67
CA ASP A 68 -0.38 6.18 10.60
C ASP A 68 -1.62 5.52 10.00
N ILE A 69 -1.77 4.22 10.19
CA ILE A 69 -2.88 3.43 9.66
C ILE A 69 -3.71 2.88 10.83
N GLU A 70 -5.01 3.10 10.77
CA GLU A 70 -5.98 2.49 11.70
C GLU A 70 -6.67 1.33 10.97
N LEU A 71 -6.50 0.13 11.50
CA LEU A 71 -7.15 -1.09 11.00
C LEU A 71 -8.47 -1.33 11.74
N THR A 72 -9.36 -2.02 11.08
CA THR A 72 -10.63 -2.51 11.61
C THR A 72 -10.69 -4.04 11.53
N ASP A 73 -11.69 -4.66 12.15
CA ASP A 73 -11.85 -6.11 12.11
C ASP A 73 -12.22 -6.66 10.71
N ASP A 74 -12.60 -5.76 9.79
CA ASP A 74 -12.93 -6.11 8.39
C ASP A 74 -11.71 -6.11 7.47
N ASP A 75 -10.53 -5.68 7.96
CA ASP A 75 -9.31 -5.63 7.17
C ASP A 75 -8.70 -7.02 6.98
N GLU A 76 -8.53 -7.40 5.71
CA GLU A 76 -8.00 -8.72 5.34
C GLU A 76 -6.47 -8.80 5.54
N LEU A 77 -6.07 -9.27 6.70
CA LEU A 77 -4.67 -9.53 7.06
C LEU A 77 -4.50 -10.97 7.56
N PRO A 78 -3.30 -11.54 7.54
CA PRO A 78 -1.97 -10.94 7.38
C PRO A 78 -1.58 -10.70 5.92
N ILE A 79 -0.47 -9.96 5.71
CA ILE A 79 0.28 -9.94 4.46
C ILE A 79 0.97 -11.31 4.32
N PRO A 80 0.58 -12.17 3.35
CA PRO A 80 0.95 -13.59 3.40
C PRO A 80 2.45 -13.83 3.35
N THR A 81 3.13 -13.18 2.38
CA THR A 81 4.58 -13.30 2.21
C THR A 81 5.16 -11.98 1.68
N PHE A 82 6.32 -11.59 2.19
CA PHE A 82 6.95 -10.33 1.80
C PHE A 82 8.45 -10.52 1.51
N GLY A 83 8.89 -10.04 0.33
CA GLY A 83 10.25 -10.22 -0.17
C GLY A 83 10.99 -8.93 -0.55
N GLY A 84 10.46 -7.77 -0.19
CA GLY A 84 11.02 -6.46 -0.50
C GLY A 84 11.55 -5.70 0.71
N THR A 85 11.57 -4.38 0.61
CA THR A 85 11.85 -3.49 1.75
C THR A 85 10.56 -2.78 2.15
N PHE A 86 10.12 -2.96 3.40
CA PHE A 86 9.01 -2.23 4.00
C PHE A 86 9.57 -1.21 4.99
N ASN A 87 9.42 0.07 4.70
CA ASN A 87 9.82 1.16 5.58
C ASN A 87 8.59 1.81 6.22
N GLY A 88 8.38 1.55 7.50
CA GLY A 88 7.32 2.17 8.28
C GLY A 88 7.48 3.68 8.47
N ASN A 89 8.68 4.22 8.17
CA ASN A 89 8.97 5.65 8.23
C ASN A 89 8.66 6.30 9.61
N GLY A 90 8.67 5.48 10.67
CA GLY A 90 8.32 5.87 12.02
C GLY A 90 6.83 5.89 12.33
N HIS A 91 5.98 5.61 11.35
CA HIS A 91 4.52 5.54 11.52
C HIS A 91 4.08 4.27 12.24
N THR A 92 2.83 4.27 12.66
CA THR A 92 2.21 3.20 13.45
C THR A 92 1.03 2.60 12.67
N ILE A 93 0.97 1.27 12.63
CA ILE A 93 -0.23 0.52 12.24
C ILE A 93 -0.93 0.08 13.53
N ARG A 94 -2.15 0.57 13.77
CA ARG A 94 -2.97 0.28 14.95
C ARG A 94 -4.15 -0.61 14.61
N GLY A 95 -4.68 -1.28 15.62
CA GLY A 95 -5.89 -2.09 15.47
C GLY A 95 -5.63 -3.45 14.82
N LEU A 96 -4.37 -3.92 14.74
CA LEU A 96 -4.11 -5.27 14.22
C LEU A 96 -4.87 -6.32 15.04
N SER A 97 -5.69 -7.12 14.37
CA SER A 97 -6.52 -8.17 14.97
C SER A 97 -6.40 -9.47 14.14
N ILE A 98 -5.56 -10.39 14.56
CA ILE A 98 -5.40 -11.71 13.91
C ILE A 98 -5.98 -12.78 14.84
N THR A 99 -7.21 -13.21 14.57
CA THR A 99 -7.94 -14.20 15.37
C THR A 99 -8.33 -15.45 14.58
N GLN A 100 -8.33 -15.35 13.25
CA GLN A 100 -8.64 -16.46 12.35
C GLN A 100 -7.54 -17.53 12.35
N SER A 101 -7.89 -18.74 11.87
CA SER A 101 -6.91 -19.82 11.71
C SER A 101 -5.99 -19.50 10.53
N VAL A 102 -4.80 -19.04 10.84
CA VAL A 102 -3.74 -18.70 9.86
C VAL A 102 -2.38 -19.10 10.44
N SER A 103 -1.51 -19.65 9.61
CA SER A 103 -0.15 -20.01 9.98
C SER A 103 0.78 -19.86 8.76
N PRO A 104 1.88 -19.12 8.87
CA PRO A 104 2.34 -18.31 10.01
C PRO A 104 1.46 -17.09 10.30
N ALA A 105 1.38 -16.63 11.55
CA ALA A 105 0.53 -15.54 12.01
C ALA A 105 1.33 -14.32 12.48
N GLY A 106 1.01 -13.14 11.95
CA GLY A 106 1.60 -11.85 12.27
C GLY A 106 1.07 -10.79 11.30
N LEU A 107 1.46 -9.53 11.42
CA LEU A 107 1.14 -8.55 10.38
C LEU A 107 1.66 -9.03 9.01
N PHE A 108 2.87 -9.58 9.00
CA PHE A 108 3.43 -10.34 7.88
C PHE A 108 3.47 -11.81 8.27
N GLY A 109 2.92 -12.71 7.44
CA GLY A 109 3.01 -14.15 7.65
C GLY A 109 4.47 -14.60 7.53
N VAL A 110 5.04 -14.50 6.33
CA VAL A 110 6.44 -14.87 6.05
C VAL A 110 7.23 -13.67 5.55
N LEU A 111 8.37 -13.41 6.20
CA LEU A 111 9.39 -12.51 5.68
C LEU A 111 10.47 -13.31 4.95
N GLN A 112 10.60 -13.11 3.65
CA GLN A 112 11.54 -13.87 2.81
C GLN A 112 12.99 -13.49 3.09
N LYS A 113 13.91 -14.33 2.63
CA LYS A 113 15.33 -14.05 2.65
C LYS A 113 15.64 -12.74 1.90
N ASP A 114 16.52 -11.94 2.46
CA ASP A 114 16.97 -10.63 1.94
C ASP A 114 15.88 -9.53 2.01
N ALA A 115 14.67 -9.84 2.50
CA ALA A 115 13.65 -8.84 2.78
C ALA A 115 13.97 -8.06 4.06
N VAL A 116 13.51 -6.80 4.11
CA VAL A 116 13.74 -5.90 5.24
C VAL A 116 12.44 -5.25 5.68
N ILE A 117 12.15 -5.28 6.97
CA ILE A 117 11.12 -4.43 7.61
C ILE A 117 11.83 -3.49 8.56
N LYS A 118 11.58 -2.18 8.43
CA LYS A 118 12.26 -1.19 9.25
C LYS A 118 11.39 -0.03 9.66
N ASN A 119 11.76 0.60 10.80
CA ASN A 119 11.15 1.84 11.31
C ASN A 119 9.62 1.75 11.42
N LEU A 120 9.08 0.61 11.83
CA LEU A 120 7.64 0.33 11.90
C LEU A 120 7.20 0.12 13.36
N ASN A 121 6.10 0.78 13.73
CA ASN A 121 5.40 0.48 14.98
C ASN A 121 4.10 -0.24 14.65
N VAL A 122 3.78 -1.28 15.43
CA VAL A 122 2.54 -2.05 15.29
C VAL A 122 1.87 -2.18 16.64
N GLU A 123 0.56 -1.95 16.69
CA GLU A 123 -0.25 -2.11 17.90
C GLU A 123 -1.44 -3.04 17.61
N GLY A 124 -1.66 -4.03 18.48
CA GLY A 124 -2.80 -4.92 18.30
C GLY A 124 -2.68 -6.28 18.99
N THR A 125 -3.41 -7.25 18.43
CA THR A 125 -3.54 -8.59 18.99
C THR A 125 -3.33 -9.64 17.91
N VAL A 126 -2.48 -10.61 18.20
CA VAL A 126 -2.24 -11.79 17.36
C VAL A 126 -2.51 -13.05 18.18
N THR A 127 -3.73 -13.56 18.06
CA THR A 127 -4.23 -14.73 18.83
C THR A 127 -4.96 -15.68 17.88
N PRO A 128 -4.23 -16.27 16.90
CA PRO A 128 -4.87 -17.10 15.89
C PRO A 128 -5.57 -18.30 16.52
N SER A 129 -6.70 -18.67 15.95
CA SER A 129 -7.44 -19.87 16.34
C SER A 129 -6.83 -21.13 15.70
N GLY A 130 -7.02 -22.28 16.33
CA GLY A 130 -6.51 -23.55 15.82
C GLY A 130 -5.04 -23.79 16.17
N ASP A 131 -4.40 -24.69 15.42
CA ASP A 131 -3.01 -25.10 15.62
C ASP A 131 -2.09 -24.25 14.73
N SER A 132 -1.98 -22.97 15.06
CA SER A 132 -1.08 -22.06 14.34
C SER A 132 0.34 -22.20 14.88
N GLU A 133 1.27 -22.46 13.99
CA GLU A 133 2.70 -22.46 14.28
C GLU A 133 3.30 -21.11 13.81
N ASN A 134 4.42 -20.70 14.39
CA ASN A 134 5.13 -19.47 14.03
C ASN A 134 4.25 -18.22 14.18
N ILE A 135 4.08 -17.78 15.43
CA ILE A 135 3.23 -16.63 15.77
C ILE A 135 4.10 -15.48 16.26
N GLY A 136 3.92 -14.31 15.66
CA GLY A 136 4.61 -13.08 16.04
C GLY A 136 3.74 -11.84 15.85
N GLY A 137 4.04 -10.77 16.55
CA GLY A 137 3.28 -9.54 16.41
C GLY A 137 3.49 -8.85 15.05
N ILE A 138 4.73 -8.78 14.59
CA ILE A 138 5.10 -8.18 13.29
C ILE A 138 5.25 -9.26 12.22
N VAL A 139 6.01 -10.31 12.49
CA VAL A 139 6.30 -11.38 11.52
C VAL A 139 6.07 -12.73 12.19
N GLY A 140 5.32 -13.61 11.54
CA GLY A 140 5.14 -15.00 11.99
C GLY A 140 6.38 -15.83 11.76
N GLU A 141 6.88 -15.90 10.53
CA GLU A 141 8.08 -16.63 10.15
C GLU A 141 9.11 -15.70 9.50
N ASN A 142 10.26 -15.53 10.12
CA ASN A 142 11.27 -14.56 9.68
C ASN A 142 12.51 -15.21 9.07
N HIS A 143 12.76 -14.98 7.79
CA HIS A 143 13.99 -15.30 7.08
C HIS A 143 14.78 -14.07 6.62
N GLY A 144 14.26 -12.87 6.91
CA GLY A 144 14.84 -11.57 6.53
C GLY A 144 15.40 -10.80 7.72
N THR A 145 15.32 -9.49 7.63
CA THR A 145 15.81 -8.54 8.63
C THR A 145 14.66 -7.67 9.15
N ILE A 146 14.56 -7.54 10.47
CA ILE A 146 13.67 -6.60 11.15
C ILE A 146 14.54 -5.65 11.97
N GLU A 147 14.43 -4.34 11.73
CA GLU A 147 15.23 -3.34 12.41
C GLU A 147 14.41 -2.11 12.83
N SER A 148 14.68 -1.59 14.02
CA SER A 148 14.00 -0.40 14.53
C SER A 148 12.46 -0.51 14.49
N CYS A 149 11.92 -1.69 14.80
CA CYS A 149 10.49 -1.96 14.83
C CYS A 149 10.02 -2.25 16.25
N THR A 150 8.78 -1.87 16.55
CA THR A 150 8.15 -2.17 17.84
C THR A 150 6.81 -2.87 17.63
N PHE A 151 6.47 -3.76 18.56
CA PHE A 151 5.12 -4.31 18.69
C PHE A 151 4.62 -4.04 20.10
N ASN A 152 3.44 -3.42 20.19
CA ASN A 152 2.76 -3.12 21.45
C ASN A 152 1.40 -3.80 21.46
N GLY A 153 1.27 -4.86 22.21
CA GLY A 153 0.03 -5.64 22.24
C GLY A 153 0.19 -7.03 22.80
N SER A 154 -0.70 -7.92 22.42
CA SER A 154 -0.67 -9.31 22.88
C SER A 154 -0.45 -10.30 21.74
N VAL A 155 0.40 -11.29 22.00
CA VAL A 155 0.64 -12.44 21.11
C VAL A 155 0.41 -13.69 21.93
N SER A 156 -0.48 -14.57 21.47
CA SER A 156 -0.66 -15.87 22.10
C SER A 156 -0.99 -16.95 21.07
N GLY A 157 -0.51 -18.15 21.33
CA GLY A 157 -0.83 -19.37 20.59
C GLY A 157 -1.22 -20.48 21.56
N LYS A 158 -1.69 -21.59 21.00
CA LYS A 158 -1.98 -22.81 21.76
C LYS A 158 -0.76 -23.70 21.81
#